data_65fb67e8e3c522e3076f29eaca08172b
#
_entry.id   65fb67e8e3c522e3076f29eaca08172b
#
_cell.length_a   1.000
_cell.length_b   1.000
_cell.length_c   1.000
_cell.angle_alpha   90.00
_cell.angle_beta   90.00
_cell.angle_gamma   90.00
#
_symmetry.space_group_name_H-M   'P 1'
#
loop_
_entity.id
_entity.type
_entity.pdbx_description
1 polymer ?
#
loop_
_entity_poly.entity_id
_entity_poly.type
_entity_poly.pdbx_seq_one_letter_code
_entity_poly.pdbx_strand_id
1 'polypeptide(L)'
;KLLSETLDINDTLVFQKDSSTLILSELYPIDETAKEKLKNSANSMSMKNFIAATYPLEKGHYILALKEFVDSMLWFKSLDKREFIGLENNASFQEEDIIKMNLVDDFKQFLKKVSDQDFDFVKPNEDDKILKCNINGALVPFSKIASTGTIALQVLYIWLKKMNKASFVFIDEFDAYYHFRLSFEVCRQLFAHDAQVFVSSHNTYL
;
A
#
# COMPACT_ATOMS: atom_id res chain seq x y z
N LYS A 1 -9.01 -20.91 -3.96
CA LYS A 1 -10.13 -21.36 -3.11
C LYS A 1 -9.61 -21.48 -1.69
N LEU A 2 -10.15 -20.71 -0.75
CA LEU A 2 -9.80 -20.82 0.67
C LEU A 2 -10.29 -22.18 1.18
N LEU A 3 -9.44 -22.93 1.87
CA LEU A 3 -9.79 -24.25 2.40
C LEU A 3 -10.25 -24.15 3.86
N SER A 4 -9.60 -23.28 4.63
CA SER A 4 -9.98 -22.98 6.00
C SER A 4 -9.57 -21.57 6.38
N GLU A 5 -10.24 -21.01 7.37
CA GLU A 5 -9.95 -19.73 7.99
C GLU A 5 -10.04 -19.88 9.50
N THR A 6 -9.00 -19.47 10.21
CA THR A 6 -8.93 -19.56 11.68
C THR A 6 -8.40 -18.24 12.24
N LEU A 7 -8.99 -17.78 13.32
CA LEU A 7 -8.50 -16.66 14.11
C LEU A 7 -8.28 -17.11 15.55
N ASP A 8 -7.05 -16.97 16.01
CA ASP A 8 -6.66 -17.14 17.39
C ASP A 8 -6.14 -15.81 17.95
N ILE A 9 -6.45 -15.53 19.21
CA ILE A 9 -5.93 -14.38 19.94
C ILE A 9 -5.32 -14.89 21.24
N ASN A 10 -4.03 -14.66 21.47
CA ASN A 10 -3.27 -15.17 22.61
C ASN A 10 -3.47 -16.69 22.80
N ASP A 11 -3.27 -17.44 21.74
CA ASP A 11 -3.43 -18.91 21.68
C ASP A 11 -4.86 -19.41 22.02
N THR A 12 -5.84 -18.54 21.99
CA THR A 12 -7.24 -18.89 22.23
C THR A 12 -8.05 -18.73 20.96
N LEU A 13 -8.72 -19.81 20.54
CA LEU A 13 -9.54 -19.81 19.34
C LEU A 13 -10.69 -18.80 19.46
N VAL A 14 -10.83 -17.94 18.47
CA VAL A 14 -11.97 -17.02 18.32
C VAL A 14 -13.01 -17.59 17.36
N PHE A 15 -12.57 -17.99 16.18
CA PHE A 15 -13.39 -18.76 15.25
C PHE A 15 -12.55 -19.65 14.35
N GLN A 16 -13.17 -20.70 13.84
CA GLN A 16 -12.64 -21.53 12.78
C GLN A 16 -13.73 -21.85 11.76
N LYS A 17 -13.45 -21.65 10.50
CA LYS A 17 -14.34 -22.00 9.39
C LYS A 17 -13.61 -22.86 8.36
N ASP A 18 -14.23 -23.94 7.93
CA ASP A 18 -13.85 -24.73 6.76
C ASP A 18 -15.01 -24.80 5.74
N SER A 19 -14.91 -25.71 4.78
CA SER A 19 -15.92 -25.89 3.74
C SER A 19 -17.29 -26.37 4.28
N SER A 20 -17.35 -26.93 5.48
CA SER A 20 -18.52 -27.62 6.02
C SER A 20 -18.91 -27.17 7.42
N THR A 21 -17.99 -26.60 8.18
CA THR A 21 -18.19 -26.26 9.59
C THR A 21 -17.82 -24.82 9.90
N LEU A 22 -18.52 -24.24 10.87
CA LEU A 22 -18.20 -22.99 11.52
C LEU A 22 -18.21 -23.18 13.04
N ILE A 23 -17.07 -23.00 13.65
CA ILE A 23 -16.89 -22.99 15.09
C ILE A 23 -16.71 -21.54 15.52
N LEU A 24 -17.54 -21.08 16.45
CA LEU A 24 -17.43 -19.77 17.09
C LEU A 24 -17.22 -19.98 18.58
N SER A 25 -16.18 -19.42 19.13
CA SER A 25 -15.93 -19.46 20.56
C SER A 25 -16.77 -18.43 21.33
N GLU A 26 -16.68 -18.44 22.64
CA GLU A 26 -17.29 -17.42 23.48
C GLU A 26 -16.70 -16.02 23.25
N LEU A 27 -15.44 -15.97 22.79
CA LEU A 27 -14.76 -14.72 22.46
C LEU A 27 -15.29 -14.05 21.18
N TYR A 28 -16.07 -14.78 20.34
CA TYR A 28 -16.64 -14.16 19.16
C TYR A 28 -17.77 -13.17 19.58
N PRO A 29 -17.68 -11.90 19.16
CA PRO A 29 -18.41 -10.79 19.82
C PRO A 29 -19.85 -10.63 19.35
N ILE A 30 -20.64 -11.68 19.38
CA ILE A 30 -22.07 -11.66 19.06
C ILE A 30 -22.83 -12.52 20.05
N ASP A 31 -24.14 -12.25 20.20
CA ASP A 31 -25.01 -13.03 21.04
C ASP A 31 -25.24 -14.46 20.50
N GLU A 32 -25.71 -15.37 21.35
CA GLU A 32 -25.90 -16.78 21.00
C GLU A 32 -26.91 -16.98 19.87
N THR A 33 -27.95 -16.13 19.79
CA THR A 33 -28.95 -16.20 18.71
C THR A 33 -28.30 -15.86 17.36
N ALA A 34 -27.46 -14.87 17.34
CA ALA A 34 -26.69 -14.50 16.14
C ALA A 34 -25.66 -15.57 15.77
N LYS A 35 -24.99 -16.21 16.77
CA LYS A 35 -24.07 -17.34 16.53
C LYS A 35 -24.79 -18.51 15.86
N GLU A 36 -25.98 -18.88 16.32
CA GLU A 36 -26.76 -19.94 15.71
C GLU A 36 -27.17 -19.61 14.27
N LYS A 37 -27.63 -18.39 14.01
CA LYS A 37 -27.97 -17.95 12.65
C LYS A 37 -26.75 -18.01 11.71
N LEU A 38 -25.58 -17.59 12.19
CA LEU A 38 -24.33 -17.68 11.42
C LEU A 38 -23.93 -19.12 11.13
N LYS A 39 -23.98 -20.01 12.11
CA LYS A 39 -23.70 -21.45 11.93
C LYS A 39 -24.61 -22.06 10.87
N ASN A 40 -25.90 -21.73 10.92
CA ASN A 40 -26.91 -22.24 9.96
C ASN A 40 -26.69 -21.71 8.53
N SER A 41 -26.15 -20.48 8.38
CA SER A 41 -25.87 -19.88 7.08
C SER A 41 -24.46 -20.17 6.56
N ALA A 42 -23.57 -20.70 7.38
CA ALA A 42 -22.15 -20.90 7.07
C ALA A 42 -21.91 -21.76 5.83
N ASN A 43 -22.78 -22.74 5.55
CA ASN A 43 -22.65 -23.62 4.40
C ASN A 43 -22.94 -22.93 3.06
N SER A 44 -23.62 -21.81 3.07
CA SER A 44 -23.93 -21.01 1.86
C SER A 44 -22.96 -19.86 1.64
N MET A 45 -22.08 -19.56 2.60
CA MET A 45 -21.15 -18.43 2.52
C MET A 45 -19.90 -18.78 1.70
N SER A 46 -19.59 -17.90 0.75
CA SER A 46 -18.30 -17.94 0.09
C SER A 46 -17.19 -17.77 1.13
N MET A 47 -16.21 -18.69 1.13
CA MET A 47 -15.07 -18.67 2.06
C MET A 47 -14.19 -17.41 1.96
N LYS A 48 -14.45 -16.51 1.01
CA LYS A 48 -13.55 -15.41 0.73
C LYS A 48 -13.50 -14.31 1.78
N ASN A 49 -14.49 -14.17 2.62
CA ASN A 49 -14.58 -13.00 3.51
C ASN A 49 -15.51 -13.25 4.71
N PHE A 50 -15.29 -14.32 5.47
CA PHE A 50 -16.13 -14.54 6.63
C PHE A 50 -16.13 -13.34 7.59
N ILE A 51 -14.94 -12.82 7.94
CA ILE A 51 -14.81 -11.64 8.81
C ILE A 51 -15.43 -10.38 8.17
N ALA A 52 -15.29 -10.23 6.85
CA ALA A 52 -15.77 -9.02 6.16
C ALA A 52 -17.26 -9.03 5.85
N ALA A 53 -17.88 -10.22 5.70
CA ALA A 53 -19.21 -10.36 5.14
C ALA A 53 -20.32 -10.50 6.19
N THR A 54 -19.99 -10.81 7.45
CA THR A 54 -20.99 -11.44 8.30
C THR A 54 -21.58 -10.58 9.40
N TYR A 55 -20.98 -9.47 9.83
CA TYR A 55 -21.60 -8.71 10.92
C TYR A 55 -21.14 -7.25 11.02
N PRO A 56 -22.04 -6.31 11.33
CA PRO A 56 -21.64 -4.97 11.74
C PRO A 56 -21.00 -5.06 13.13
N LEU A 57 -19.67 -5.00 13.15
CA LEU A 57 -18.89 -5.02 14.39
C LEU A 57 -18.92 -3.63 15.03
N GLU A 58 -19.06 -3.59 16.35
CA GLU A 58 -18.99 -2.34 17.10
C GLU A 58 -17.60 -1.71 17.01
N LYS A 59 -17.57 -0.38 16.95
CA LYS A 59 -16.32 0.38 16.87
C LYS A 59 -15.43 0.07 18.08
N GLY A 60 -14.15 -0.22 17.81
CA GLY A 60 -13.16 -0.54 18.85
C GLY A 60 -13.03 -2.03 19.16
N HIS A 61 -13.82 -2.88 18.50
CA HIS A 61 -13.67 -4.33 18.68
C HIS A 61 -12.44 -4.87 17.94
N TYR A 62 -11.73 -5.84 18.52
CA TYR A 62 -10.47 -6.39 17.95
C TYR A 62 -10.65 -7.01 16.55
N ILE A 63 -11.80 -7.61 16.23
CA ILE A 63 -12.08 -8.13 14.89
C ILE A 63 -12.24 -6.98 13.88
N LEU A 64 -12.87 -5.88 14.28
CA LEU A 64 -12.95 -4.69 13.44
C LEU A 64 -11.56 -4.09 13.23
N ALA A 65 -10.74 -4.02 14.29
CA ALA A 65 -9.35 -3.55 14.18
C ALA A 65 -8.53 -4.43 13.23
N LEU A 66 -8.68 -5.77 13.30
CA LEU A 66 -8.05 -6.69 12.36
C LEU A 66 -8.54 -6.43 10.92
N LYS A 67 -9.84 -6.23 10.73
CA LYS A 67 -10.41 -5.91 9.42
C LYS A 67 -9.85 -4.61 8.86
N GLU A 68 -9.85 -3.55 9.66
CA GLU A 68 -9.29 -2.25 9.27
C GLU A 68 -7.79 -2.35 8.94
N PHE A 69 -7.04 -3.15 9.70
CA PHE A 69 -5.64 -3.45 9.41
C PHE A 69 -5.47 -4.13 8.05
N VAL A 70 -6.27 -5.16 7.77
CA VAL A 70 -6.21 -5.90 6.49
C VAL A 70 -6.69 -5.04 5.32
N ASP A 71 -7.76 -4.27 5.49
CA ASP A 71 -8.31 -3.39 4.46
C ASP A 71 -7.34 -2.26 4.09
N SER A 72 -6.43 -1.91 5.00
CA SER A 72 -5.41 -0.88 4.78
C SER A 72 -4.03 -1.43 4.40
N MET A 73 -3.91 -2.71 4.09
CA MET A 73 -2.68 -3.28 3.53
C MET A 73 -2.44 -2.81 2.11
N LEU A 74 -1.18 -2.56 1.77
CA LEU A 74 -0.73 -2.22 0.44
C LEU A 74 0.35 -3.21 -0.03
N TRP A 75 0.20 -3.71 -1.22
CA TRP A 75 1.23 -4.46 -1.92
C TRP A 75 1.61 -3.72 -3.19
N PHE A 76 2.81 -3.19 -3.20
CA PHE A 76 3.40 -2.60 -4.40
C PHE A 76 4.14 -3.69 -5.18
N LYS A 77 3.74 -3.86 -6.43
CA LYS A 77 4.48 -4.66 -7.39
C LYS A 77 5.79 -3.94 -7.73
N SER A 78 6.68 -4.62 -8.45
CA SER A 78 7.96 -4.02 -8.86
C SER A 78 7.74 -2.63 -9.48
N LEU A 79 8.69 -1.73 -9.26
CA LEU A 79 8.68 -0.35 -9.77
C LEU A 79 8.47 -0.26 -11.29
N ASP A 80 8.79 -1.33 -12.04
CA ASP A 80 8.57 -1.43 -13.48
C ASP A 80 7.08 -1.33 -13.85
N LYS A 81 6.21 -2.01 -13.12
CA LYS A 81 4.78 -2.06 -13.44
C LYS A 81 3.98 -0.86 -12.94
N ARG A 82 4.53 -0.05 -12.04
CA ARG A 82 3.87 1.11 -11.42
C ARG A 82 2.48 0.79 -10.85
N GLU A 83 2.29 -0.45 -10.43
CA GLU A 83 1.01 -0.96 -9.94
C GLU A 83 1.09 -1.28 -8.45
N PHE A 84 -0.03 -1.15 -7.77
CA PHE A 84 -0.20 -1.63 -6.40
C PHE A 84 -1.57 -2.28 -6.22
N ILE A 85 -1.68 -3.12 -5.20
CA ILE A 85 -2.92 -3.79 -4.79
C ILE A 85 -3.20 -3.39 -3.35
N GLY A 86 -4.42 -3.03 -3.04
CA GLY A 86 -4.83 -2.66 -1.68
C GLY A 86 -5.83 -1.52 -1.65
N LEU A 87 -5.73 -0.62 -0.70
CA LEU A 87 -6.64 0.48 -0.33
C LEU A 87 -7.48 1.13 -1.45
N GLU A 88 -6.94 1.20 -2.64
CA GLU A 88 -7.62 1.67 -3.84
C GLU A 88 -7.35 0.64 -4.93
N ASN A 89 -8.34 -0.19 -5.23
CA ASN A 89 -8.19 -1.25 -6.22
C ASN A 89 -7.72 -0.69 -7.58
N ASN A 90 -6.54 -1.13 -8.03
CA ASN A 90 -5.99 -0.92 -9.37
C ASN A 90 -5.75 0.53 -9.82
N ALA A 91 -5.48 1.46 -8.93
CA ALA A 91 -5.02 2.78 -9.34
C ALA A 91 -3.60 2.67 -9.90
N SER A 92 -3.44 2.93 -11.19
CA SER A 92 -2.12 3.20 -11.77
C SER A 92 -1.71 4.62 -11.36
N PHE A 93 -0.43 4.78 -11.02
CA PHE A 93 0.06 6.07 -10.59
C PHE A 93 0.70 6.84 -11.75
N GLN A 94 0.28 8.09 -11.94
CA GLN A 94 0.73 8.93 -13.04
C GLN A 94 1.36 10.24 -12.54
N GLU A 95 2.16 10.84 -13.37
CA GLU A 95 2.78 12.15 -13.17
C GLU A 95 1.76 13.26 -12.88
N GLU A 96 0.57 13.13 -13.47
CA GLU A 96 -0.59 14.01 -13.24
C GLU A 96 -1.01 14.09 -11.77
N ASP A 97 -0.81 13.03 -10.99
CA ASP A 97 -1.21 13.02 -9.58
C ASP A 97 -0.33 13.93 -8.72
N ILE A 98 0.96 14.06 -9.05
CA ILE A 98 1.86 15.05 -8.39
C ILE A 98 1.33 16.47 -8.63
N ILE A 99 0.84 16.73 -9.85
CA ILE A 99 0.29 18.03 -10.24
C ILE A 99 -1.03 18.29 -9.52
N LYS A 100 -1.98 17.37 -9.62
CA LYS A 100 -3.32 17.48 -8.99
C LYS A 100 -3.27 17.65 -7.47
N MET A 101 -2.31 17.00 -6.83
CA MET A 101 -2.11 17.09 -5.39
C MET A 101 -1.25 18.30 -4.98
N ASN A 102 -0.83 19.12 -5.93
CA ASN A 102 0.06 20.28 -5.72
C ASN A 102 1.37 19.92 -4.99
N LEU A 103 1.98 18.82 -5.39
CA LEU A 103 3.16 18.24 -4.73
C LEU A 103 4.48 18.47 -5.50
N VAL A 104 4.51 19.35 -6.50
CA VAL A 104 5.70 19.55 -7.36
C VAL A 104 6.91 20.02 -6.58
N ASP A 105 6.75 20.99 -5.68
CA ASP A 105 7.85 21.51 -4.85
C ASP A 105 8.32 20.47 -3.83
N ASP A 106 7.41 19.72 -3.23
CA ASP A 106 7.74 18.65 -2.30
C ASP A 106 8.45 17.49 -3.03
N PHE A 107 8.04 17.16 -4.24
CA PHE A 107 8.71 16.18 -5.09
C PHE A 107 10.12 16.64 -5.50
N LYS A 108 10.31 17.92 -5.84
CA LYS A 108 11.63 18.50 -6.09
C LYS A 108 12.57 18.32 -4.88
N GLN A 109 12.07 18.66 -3.69
CA GLN A 109 12.82 18.50 -2.45
C GLN A 109 13.17 17.03 -2.16
N PHE A 110 12.24 16.12 -2.41
CA PHE A 110 12.46 14.68 -2.29
C PHE A 110 13.60 14.20 -3.21
N LEU A 111 13.58 14.55 -4.50
CA LEU A 111 14.65 14.20 -5.44
C LEU A 111 15.99 14.75 -5.00
N LYS A 112 16.03 16.00 -4.56
CA LYS A 112 17.24 16.63 -4.03
C LYS A 112 17.78 15.91 -2.81
N LYS A 113 16.91 15.55 -1.87
CA LYS A 113 17.27 14.86 -0.62
C LYS A 113 17.78 13.44 -0.87
N VAL A 114 17.10 12.68 -1.73
CA VAL A 114 17.35 11.23 -1.90
C VAL A 114 18.48 10.96 -2.90
N SER A 115 18.59 11.75 -3.96
CA SER A 115 19.52 11.50 -5.07
C SER A 115 20.46 12.66 -5.40
N ASP A 116 20.38 13.76 -4.66
CA ASP A 116 21.09 15.03 -4.91
C ASP A 116 20.79 15.65 -6.31
N GLN A 117 19.73 15.21 -6.95
CA GLN A 117 19.28 15.75 -8.24
C GLN A 117 18.43 17.00 -8.02
N ASP A 118 18.73 18.05 -8.79
CA ASP A 118 17.99 19.31 -8.75
C ASP A 118 17.40 19.60 -10.12
N PHE A 119 16.09 19.59 -10.21
CA PHE A 119 15.34 19.89 -11.43
C PHE A 119 14.64 21.23 -11.29
N ASP A 120 14.75 22.07 -12.32
CA ASP A 120 14.02 23.34 -12.40
C ASP A 120 12.61 23.13 -12.93
N PHE A 121 11.74 22.55 -12.06
CA PHE A 121 10.36 22.34 -12.40
C PHE A 121 9.61 23.66 -12.60
N VAL A 122 8.85 23.73 -13.68
CA VAL A 122 7.96 24.85 -13.94
C VAL A 122 6.64 24.61 -13.21
N LYS A 123 6.11 25.67 -12.60
CA LYS A 123 4.80 25.58 -11.94
C LYS A 123 3.73 25.18 -12.97
N PRO A 124 3.04 24.02 -12.76
CA PRO A 124 2.04 23.56 -13.71
C PRO A 124 0.78 24.44 -13.67
N ASN A 125 0.07 24.47 -14.79
CA ASN A 125 -1.30 24.97 -14.87
C ASN A 125 -2.29 23.86 -14.49
N GLU A 126 -3.55 24.21 -14.25
CA GLU A 126 -4.62 23.26 -13.87
C GLU A 126 -4.84 22.14 -14.91
N ASP A 127 -4.62 22.44 -16.19
CA ASP A 127 -4.80 21.48 -17.30
C ASP A 127 -3.54 20.66 -17.63
N ASP A 128 -2.41 20.96 -16.99
CA ASP A 128 -1.17 20.21 -17.25
C ASP A 128 -1.26 18.77 -16.69
N LYS A 129 -0.87 17.81 -17.53
CA LYS A 129 -0.85 16.38 -17.19
C LYS A 129 0.56 15.82 -17.00
N ILE A 130 1.57 16.60 -17.36
CA ILE A 130 2.96 16.20 -17.33
C ILE A 130 3.80 17.29 -16.65
N LEU A 131 4.78 16.86 -15.87
CA LEU A 131 5.78 17.75 -15.28
C LEU A 131 6.72 18.27 -16.37
N LYS A 132 7.02 19.56 -16.32
CA LYS A 132 7.95 20.22 -17.24
C LYS A 132 9.07 20.88 -16.45
N CYS A 133 10.26 20.83 -17.02
CA CYS A 133 11.44 21.52 -16.50
C CYS A 133 11.88 22.60 -17.46
N ASN A 134 12.41 23.67 -16.93
CA ASN A 134 13.07 24.71 -17.70
C ASN A 134 14.54 24.30 -17.95
N ILE A 135 14.91 24.17 -19.20
CA ILE A 135 16.30 23.89 -19.63
C ILE A 135 16.73 25.05 -20.56
N ASN A 136 17.53 25.95 -20.05
CA ASN A 136 18.02 27.11 -20.80
C ASN A 136 16.89 27.92 -21.51
N GLY A 137 15.75 28.08 -20.84
CA GLY A 137 14.59 28.79 -21.39
C GLY A 137 13.62 27.93 -22.20
N ALA A 138 13.94 26.68 -22.48
CA ALA A 138 13.04 25.73 -23.13
C ALA A 138 12.28 24.89 -22.12
N LEU A 139 10.96 24.69 -22.35
CA LEU A 139 10.13 23.81 -21.53
C LEU A 139 10.22 22.37 -22.04
N VAL A 140 10.84 21.50 -21.27
CA VAL A 140 11.04 20.09 -21.63
C VAL A 140 10.27 19.19 -20.66
N PRO A 141 9.52 18.17 -21.15
CA PRO A 141 8.89 17.18 -20.29
C PRO A 141 9.91 16.49 -19.36
N PHE A 142 9.60 16.38 -18.07
CA PHE A 142 10.46 15.73 -17.10
C PHE A 142 10.85 14.30 -17.50
N SER A 143 9.89 13.53 -18.02
CA SER A 143 10.10 12.17 -18.51
C SER A 143 11.12 12.04 -19.66
N LYS A 144 11.46 13.14 -20.34
CA LYS A 144 12.47 13.16 -21.41
C LYS A 144 13.88 13.43 -20.93
N ILE A 145 14.04 13.97 -19.75
CA ILE A 145 15.34 14.33 -19.15
C ILE A 145 15.69 13.46 -17.94
N ALA A 146 14.70 12.85 -17.32
CA ALA A 146 14.89 11.95 -16.19
C ALA A 146 15.46 10.60 -16.64
N SER A 147 16.43 10.09 -15.88
CA SER A 147 16.92 8.72 -16.04
C SER A 147 15.87 7.70 -15.59
N THR A 148 16.05 6.42 -15.95
CA THR A 148 15.16 5.33 -15.47
C THR A 148 15.10 5.27 -13.95
N GLY A 149 16.24 5.43 -13.26
CA GLY A 149 16.29 5.50 -11.80
C GLY A 149 15.52 6.70 -11.23
N THR A 150 15.60 7.86 -11.90
CA THR A 150 14.84 9.06 -11.50
C THR A 150 13.34 8.87 -11.68
N ILE A 151 12.91 8.20 -12.73
CA ILE A 151 11.50 7.82 -12.93
C ILE A 151 11.05 6.82 -11.87
N ALA A 152 11.91 5.86 -11.49
CA ALA A 152 11.60 4.95 -10.40
C ALA A 152 11.46 5.69 -9.05
N LEU A 153 12.27 6.73 -8.79
CA LEU A 153 12.10 7.61 -7.62
C LEU A 153 10.78 8.39 -7.65
N GLN A 154 10.32 8.80 -8.81
CA GLN A 154 9.00 9.43 -8.95
C GLN A 154 7.90 8.45 -8.51
N VAL A 155 7.94 7.21 -8.98
CA VAL A 155 6.99 6.17 -8.56
C VAL A 155 7.05 5.94 -7.05
N LEU A 156 8.26 5.77 -6.51
CA LEU A 156 8.46 5.62 -5.07
C LEU A 156 7.89 6.79 -4.27
N TYR A 157 8.19 8.04 -4.69
CA TYR A 157 7.69 9.23 -4.01
C TYR A 157 6.18 9.16 -3.75
N ILE A 158 5.48 8.67 -4.70
CA ILE A 158 4.04 8.61 -4.65
C ILE A 158 3.55 7.43 -3.83
N TRP A 159 4.24 6.30 -3.89
CA TRP A 159 3.99 5.21 -2.97
C TRP A 159 4.15 5.67 -1.51
N LEU A 160 5.19 6.45 -1.20
CA LEU A 160 5.37 7.06 0.12
C LEU A 160 4.16 7.92 0.54
N LYS A 161 3.58 8.71 -0.39
CA LYS A 161 2.37 9.49 -0.08
C LYS A 161 1.13 8.60 0.16
N LYS A 162 1.00 7.49 -0.54
CA LYS A 162 -0.08 6.51 -0.34
C LYS A 162 0.09 5.72 0.96
N MET A 163 1.32 5.43 1.37
CA MET A 163 1.63 4.70 2.59
C MET A 163 1.15 5.38 3.87
N ASN A 164 0.93 6.68 3.87
CA ASN A 164 0.46 7.44 5.05
C ASN A 164 -0.85 6.91 5.67
N LYS A 165 -1.63 6.14 4.92
CA LYS A 165 -2.89 5.53 5.38
C LYS A 165 -2.80 4.00 5.47
N ALA A 166 -1.65 3.43 5.19
CA ALA A 166 -1.47 1.99 5.22
C ALA A 166 -1.10 1.50 6.61
N SER A 167 -1.61 0.33 6.98
CA SER A 167 -1.21 -0.40 8.19
C SER A 167 0.00 -1.30 7.94
N PHE A 168 0.04 -1.90 6.75
CA PHE A 168 1.07 -2.83 6.32
C PHE A 168 1.41 -2.57 4.86
N VAL A 169 2.69 -2.61 4.54
CA VAL A 169 3.20 -2.37 3.18
C VAL A 169 4.19 -3.45 2.80
N PHE A 170 3.98 -4.09 1.65
CA PHE A 170 4.95 -4.97 1.03
C PHE A 170 5.41 -4.39 -0.31
N ILE A 171 6.72 -4.29 -0.53
CA ILE A 171 7.31 -3.81 -1.77
C ILE A 171 8.27 -4.88 -2.30
N ASP A 172 7.94 -5.45 -3.45
CA ASP A 172 8.75 -6.47 -4.09
C ASP A 172 9.86 -5.83 -4.94
N GLU A 173 11.08 -6.36 -4.79
CA GLU A 173 12.26 -5.88 -5.53
C GLU A 173 12.39 -4.34 -5.53
N PHE A 174 12.28 -3.74 -4.35
CA PHE A 174 12.18 -2.28 -4.21
C PHE A 174 13.39 -1.52 -4.81
N ASP A 175 14.54 -2.18 -4.88
CA ASP A 175 15.81 -1.62 -5.31
C ASP A 175 16.23 -1.97 -6.74
N ALA A 176 15.36 -2.62 -7.53
CA ALA A 176 15.67 -3.10 -8.88
C ALA A 176 16.23 -2.01 -9.83
N TYR A 177 15.93 -0.75 -9.59
CA TYR A 177 16.35 0.39 -10.42
C TYR A 177 17.32 1.35 -9.72
N TYR A 178 17.77 1.02 -8.50
CA TYR A 178 18.59 1.91 -7.70
C TYR A 178 20.03 1.43 -7.59
N HIS A 179 20.93 2.38 -7.70
CA HIS A 179 22.30 2.13 -7.30
C HIS A 179 22.36 1.83 -5.80
N PHE A 180 23.26 0.97 -5.38
CA PHE A 180 23.46 0.51 -4.00
C PHE A 180 23.31 1.62 -2.92
N ARG A 181 24.01 2.76 -3.11
CA ARG A 181 23.93 3.88 -2.16
C ARG A 181 22.53 4.51 -2.10
N LEU A 182 21.87 4.56 -3.24
CA LEU A 182 20.51 5.09 -3.34
C LEU A 182 19.48 4.14 -2.69
N SER A 183 19.67 2.83 -2.84
CA SER A 183 18.80 1.84 -2.20
C SER A 183 18.77 1.99 -0.69
N PHE A 184 19.93 2.30 -0.08
CA PHE A 184 20.01 2.54 1.36
C PHE A 184 19.21 3.77 1.80
N GLU A 185 19.32 4.88 1.05
CA GLU A 185 18.55 6.10 1.36
C GLU A 185 17.03 5.88 1.15
N VAL A 186 16.67 5.12 0.12
CA VAL A 186 15.27 4.70 -0.13
C VAL A 186 14.74 3.86 1.04
N CYS A 187 15.49 2.88 1.54
CA CYS A 187 15.14 2.13 2.73
C CYS A 187 14.85 3.03 3.93
N ARG A 188 15.70 4.02 4.17
CA ARG A 188 15.50 4.99 5.27
C ARG A 188 14.19 5.75 5.14
N GLN A 189 13.81 6.13 3.91
CA GLN A 189 12.53 6.82 3.68
C GLN A 189 11.35 5.87 3.91
N LEU A 190 11.43 4.62 3.45
CA LEU A 190 10.39 3.61 3.63
C LEU A 190 10.16 3.29 5.11
N PHE A 191 11.22 3.03 5.87
CA PHE A 191 11.13 2.68 7.29
C PHE A 191 10.90 3.87 8.23
N ALA A 192 10.84 5.09 7.70
CA ALA A 192 10.46 6.28 8.47
C ALA A 192 8.93 6.46 8.60
N HIS A 193 8.13 5.60 7.94
CA HIS A 193 6.68 5.61 8.03
C HIS A 193 6.18 4.79 9.22
N ASP A 194 4.99 5.16 9.72
CA ASP A 194 4.33 4.44 10.83
C ASP A 194 3.77 3.06 10.40
N ALA A 195 3.64 2.81 9.10
CA ALA A 195 3.21 1.51 8.57
C ALA A 195 4.25 0.42 8.86
N GLN A 196 3.79 -0.80 9.07
CA GLN A 196 4.67 -1.97 9.08
C GLN A 196 5.15 -2.26 7.66
N VAL A 197 6.43 -2.06 7.37
CA VAL A 197 6.99 -2.15 6.01
C VAL A 197 7.84 -3.40 5.86
N PHE A 198 7.60 -4.14 4.79
CA PHE A 198 8.43 -5.24 4.31
C PHE A 198 8.89 -4.96 2.88
N VAL A 199 10.14 -5.21 2.62
CA VAL A 199 10.73 -5.08 1.28
C VAL A 199 11.47 -6.36 0.91
N SER A 200 11.41 -6.77 -0.35
CA SER A 200 12.35 -7.74 -0.89
C SER A 200 13.45 -7.03 -1.67
N SER A 201 14.66 -7.59 -1.64
CA SER A 201 15.83 -7.06 -2.33
C SER A 201 16.78 -8.20 -2.72
N HIS A 202 17.46 -8.03 -3.83
CA HIS A 202 18.61 -8.86 -4.21
C HIS A 202 19.95 -8.29 -3.73
N ASN A 203 19.92 -7.14 -3.09
CA ASN A 203 21.12 -6.49 -2.56
C ASN A 203 21.44 -7.03 -1.17
N THR A 204 22.56 -7.76 -1.06
CA THR A 204 23.01 -8.40 0.19
C THR A 204 23.69 -7.41 1.17
N TYR A 205 23.78 -6.14 0.83
CA TYR A 205 24.39 -5.10 1.66
C TYR A 205 23.37 -4.16 2.33
N LEU A 206 22.09 -4.48 2.26
CA LEU A 206 21.00 -3.72 2.91
C LEU A 206 20.68 -4.25 4.29
#